data_c55c2d5da0755c0f5ca9846e42cc6086
#
_entry.id   c55c2d5da0755c0f5ca9846e42cc6086
#
_cell.length_a   1.000
_cell.length_b   1.000
_cell.length_c   1.000
_cell.angle_alpha   90.00
_cell.angle_beta   90.00
_cell.angle_gamma   90.00
#
_symmetry.space_group_name_H-M   'P 1'
#
loop_
_entity.id
_entity.type
_entity.pdbx_description
1 polymer ?
#
loop_
_entity_poly.entity_id
_entity_poly.type
_entity_poly.pdbx_seq_one_letter_code
_entity_poly.pdbx_strand_id
1 'polypeptide(L)'
;METLKSSDSPRVIAEKIDKNLSLSKKGYKYHFDVKPPANPDEKTLWIDLFVKTIIKEINTKTYADEYFAAHPSINKNTFKYIGDDGKPTLEFKKMLYGDDYDPDAKYILQPKNGTIADFCKPIETQTDIQPYNLKEVVFNTKNVINMTEAFSECGNITTIDTSKWDMSNVITLDRLFYNCSKLSSLDVSKWDVSKVTDMSYAIYNTNLTSLDVSKWNTSKVTNLSSAFAFNYKLKSLDVSKWNVSKVTNMSYAFDYCKALSSLDISNWNVSSVTDVSSMFYGCSGLTSLDVSKWNVSNVTEMGSLFYGCSGLTSLDVSRWNVSSTTDISSVFYNCNSLSSLDVSDWNVSNANTMNSLFTFCSSLTSLDVSKWKTSNVTDMSYLFSSCTNLPSIDITKWNTSSVTNMQYMFNNCRSLTSLNLSKLNVSNVTNMDSMFSNCIKLVTLDISNWDTRRVTNMENMFAQNEKLTTITGTLDLRSCTKYKDMFTGCNRLTMVKVKNLPTDINTFCSTAKIDKSKVIVVA
;
A
#
# COMPACT_ATOMS: atom_id res chain seq x y z
N MET A 1 63.47 -11.28 -21.72
CA MET A 1 62.30 -11.01 -20.83
C MET A 1 61.06 -10.95 -21.68
N GLU A 2 60.08 -11.72 -21.35
CA GLU A 2 58.77 -11.61 -22.05
C GLU A 2 58.06 -10.33 -21.60
N THR A 3 57.53 -9.61 -22.54
CA THR A 3 56.88 -8.32 -22.26
C THR A 3 55.44 -8.57 -21.80
N LEU A 4 55.04 -7.99 -20.67
CA LEU A 4 53.67 -7.97 -20.23
C LEU A 4 52.84 -7.08 -21.14
N LYS A 5 51.71 -7.60 -21.63
CA LYS A 5 50.75 -6.84 -22.45
C LYS A 5 49.49 -6.57 -21.64
N SER A 6 48.88 -5.45 -21.87
CA SER A 6 47.59 -5.09 -21.22
C SER A 6 46.41 -6.03 -21.59
N SER A 7 46.59 -6.84 -22.65
CA SER A 7 45.64 -7.85 -23.12
C SER A 7 45.91 -9.25 -22.56
N ASP A 8 46.99 -9.43 -21.76
CA ASP A 8 47.28 -10.73 -21.18
C ASP A 8 46.30 -11.03 -20.04
N SER A 9 45.81 -12.28 -19.98
CA SER A 9 44.98 -12.73 -18.86
C SER A 9 45.84 -12.81 -17.56
N PRO A 10 45.18 -12.76 -16.38
CA PRO A 10 45.88 -12.88 -15.09
C PRO A 10 46.82 -14.08 -15.02
N ARG A 11 46.41 -15.23 -15.56
CA ARG A 11 47.22 -16.43 -15.62
C ARG A 11 48.44 -16.27 -16.50
N VAL A 12 48.29 -15.67 -17.69
CA VAL A 12 49.37 -15.42 -18.64
C VAL A 12 50.34 -14.41 -18.05
N ILE A 13 49.88 -13.39 -17.34
CA ILE A 13 50.73 -12.43 -16.64
C ILE A 13 51.58 -13.13 -15.58
N ALA A 14 50.97 -13.99 -14.76
CA ALA A 14 51.67 -14.77 -13.73
C ALA A 14 52.75 -15.70 -14.33
N GLU A 15 52.40 -16.42 -15.40
CA GLU A 15 53.32 -17.29 -16.14
C GLU A 15 54.51 -16.52 -16.72
N LYS A 16 54.25 -15.33 -17.26
CA LYS A 16 55.32 -14.45 -17.77
C LYS A 16 56.22 -13.87 -16.67
N ILE A 17 55.62 -13.51 -15.53
CA ILE A 17 56.37 -13.03 -14.36
C ILE A 17 57.23 -14.18 -13.83
N ASP A 18 56.69 -15.39 -13.68
CA ASP A 18 57.45 -16.54 -13.22
C ASP A 18 58.62 -16.88 -14.15
N LYS A 19 58.34 -16.89 -15.45
CA LYS A 19 59.35 -17.13 -16.47
C LYS A 19 60.47 -16.11 -16.46
N ASN A 20 60.13 -14.83 -16.26
CA ASN A 20 61.10 -13.72 -16.22
C ASN A 20 61.93 -13.71 -14.93
N LEU A 21 61.34 -14.10 -13.79
CA LEU A 21 61.98 -14.01 -12.49
C LEU A 21 62.35 -15.39 -11.90
N SER A 22 61.94 -16.49 -12.52
CA SER A 22 62.10 -17.88 -12.06
C SER A 22 61.67 -18.08 -10.61
N LEU A 23 60.54 -17.49 -10.22
CA LEU A 23 60.08 -17.41 -8.84
C LEU A 23 59.58 -18.78 -8.32
N SER A 24 58.90 -19.57 -9.18
CA SER A 24 58.42 -20.91 -8.80
C SER A 24 59.62 -21.85 -8.48
N LYS A 25 60.72 -21.72 -9.20
CA LYS A 25 61.97 -22.45 -8.92
C LYS A 25 62.63 -22.04 -7.60
N LYS A 26 62.28 -20.82 -7.10
CA LYS A 26 62.71 -20.32 -5.79
C LYS A 26 61.72 -20.67 -4.67
N GLY A 27 60.67 -21.44 -4.99
CA GLY A 27 59.68 -21.91 -4.03
C GLY A 27 58.59 -20.91 -3.67
N TYR A 28 58.40 -19.89 -4.47
CA TYR A 28 57.26 -18.96 -4.29
C TYR A 28 55.98 -19.55 -4.82
N LYS A 29 54.87 -19.28 -4.12
CA LYS A 29 53.51 -19.58 -4.54
C LYS A 29 52.83 -18.32 -5.01
N TYR A 30 51.96 -18.46 -6.02
CA TYR A 30 51.19 -17.32 -6.54
C TYR A 30 49.78 -17.37 -5.97
N HIS A 31 49.30 -16.25 -5.50
CA HIS A 31 47.92 -16.02 -5.13
C HIS A 31 47.28 -15.00 -6.06
N PHE A 32 46.07 -15.28 -6.56
CA PHE A 32 45.36 -14.46 -7.54
C PHE A 32 44.14 -13.75 -6.92
N ASP A 33 44.09 -13.60 -5.60
CA ASP A 33 43.00 -12.90 -4.92
C ASP A 33 43.24 -11.39 -4.78
N VAL A 34 42.15 -10.65 -4.71
CA VAL A 34 42.14 -9.17 -4.69
C VAL A 34 42.68 -8.56 -3.38
N LYS A 35 42.91 -9.36 -2.33
CA LYS A 35 43.52 -8.95 -1.06
C LYS A 35 44.45 -10.03 -0.52
N PRO A 36 45.64 -9.65 -0.04
CA PRO A 36 46.49 -10.58 0.71
C PRO A 36 45.77 -11.07 1.97
N PRO A 37 45.93 -12.32 2.39
CA PRO A 37 45.50 -12.78 3.71
C PRO A 37 46.21 -11.97 4.80
N ALA A 38 45.62 -11.95 5.99
CA ALA A 38 46.18 -11.18 7.12
C ALA A 38 47.61 -11.56 7.49
N ASN A 39 48.04 -12.84 7.20
CA ASN A 39 49.41 -13.31 7.40
C ASN A 39 49.86 -14.17 6.20
N PRO A 40 50.35 -13.58 5.10
CA PRO A 40 50.97 -14.37 4.04
C PRO A 40 52.28 -14.99 4.54
N ASP A 41 52.55 -16.25 4.14
CA ASP A 41 53.85 -16.81 4.42
C ASP A 41 54.97 -16.09 3.62
N GLU A 42 56.20 -16.10 4.12
CA GLU A 42 57.32 -15.35 3.51
C GLU A 42 57.64 -15.79 2.07
N LYS A 43 57.08 -16.90 1.59
CA LYS A 43 57.26 -17.45 0.24
C LYS A 43 56.05 -17.19 -0.68
N THR A 44 55.03 -16.48 -0.20
CA THR A 44 53.84 -16.17 -1.01
C THR A 44 54.05 -14.80 -1.67
N LEU A 45 54.18 -14.77 -2.98
CA LEU A 45 54.21 -13.54 -3.76
C LEU A 45 52.79 -13.13 -4.11
N TRP A 46 52.36 -12.00 -3.58
CA TRP A 46 51.11 -11.36 -3.95
C TRP A 46 51.35 -10.54 -5.21
N ILE A 47 50.73 -10.96 -6.29
CA ILE A 47 50.65 -10.21 -7.52
C ILE A 47 49.33 -9.45 -7.47
N ASP A 48 49.40 -8.16 -7.22
CA ASP A 48 48.26 -7.27 -7.46
C ASP A 48 48.06 -7.22 -8.98
N LEU A 49 47.35 -8.19 -9.48
CA LEU A 49 46.99 -8.27 -10.88
C LEU A 49 46.04 -7.12 -11.14
N PHE A 50 46.53 -6.08 -11.81
CA PHE A 50 45.67 -5.06 -12.36
C PHE A 50 44.66 -5.71 -13.31
N VAL A 51 43.52 -6.13 -12.75
CA VAL A 51 42.39 -6.57 -13.56
C VAL A 51 42.04 -5.35 -14.41
N LYS A 52 42.21 -5.51 -15.73
CA LYS A 52 41.85 -4.46 -16.69
C LYS A 52 40.40 -4.03 -16.41
N THR A 53 40.24 -2.82 -15.93
CA THR A 53 38.92 -2.25 -15.71
C THR A 53 38.48 -1.50 -16.96
N ILE A 54 37.39 -1.92 -17.57
CA ILE A 54 36.84 -1.30 -18.77
C ILE A 54 35.55 -0.59 -18.39
N ILE A 55 35.49 0.71 -18.64
CA ILE A 55 34.27 1.50 -18.52
C ILE A 55 33.59 1.52 -19.88
N LYS A 56 32.36 0.98 -19.94
CA LYS A 56 31.51 0.99 -21.15
C LYS A 56 30.35 1.96 -20.96
N GLU A 57 30.22 2.91 -21.84
CA GLU A 57 29.04 3.75 -21.91
C GLU A 57 27.84 2.96 -22.44
N ILE A 58 26.71 3.10 -21.77
CA ILE A 58 25.47 2.40 -22.11
C ILE A 58 24.27 3.37 -22.08
N ASN A 59 23.41 3.28 -23.06
CA ASN A 59 22.08 3.87 -23.04
C ASN A 59 21.10 2.84 -22.47
N THR A 60 20.83 2.88 -21.19
CA THR A 60 20.07 1.85 -20.48
C THR A 60 18.64 1.68 -20.98
N LYS A 61 18.09 2.68 -21.66
CA LYS A 61 16.74 2.62 -22.25
C LYS A 61 16.70 1.89 -23.60
N THR A 62 17.77 1.96 -24.37
CA THR A 62 17.77 1.47 -25.77
C THR A 62 18.84 0.42 -26.07
N TYR A 63 19.68 0.03 -25.10
CA TYR A 63 20.82 -0.85 -25.33
C TYR A 63 20.46 -2.17 -26.02
N ALA A 64 19.29 -2.73 -25.68
CA ALA A 64 18.85 -3.98 -26.31
C ALA A 64 18.39 -3.75 -27.75
N ASP A 65 17.64 -2.67 -28.00
CA ASP A 65 17.20 -2.35 -29.37
C ASP A 65 18.37 -2.01 -30.28
N GLU A 66 19.37 -1.28 -29.78
CA GLU A 66 20.62 -0.98 -30.48
C GLU A 66 21.39 -2.27 -30.83
N TYR A 67 21.48 -3.21 -29.86
CA TYR A 67 22.14 -4.50 -30.08
C TYR A 67 21.43 -5.35 -31.14
N PHE A 68 20.11 -5.51 -31.04
CA PHE A 68 19.33 -6.29 -32.03
C PHE A 68 19.33 -5.64 -33.41
N ALA A 69 19.36 -4.31 -33.48
CA ALA A 69 19.51 -3.61 -34.78
C ALA A 69 20.86 -3.88 -35.44
N ALA A 70 21.94 -3.97 -34.63
CA ALA A 70 23.28 -4.32 -35.12
C ALA A 70 23.44 -5.81 -35.48
N HIS A 71 22.61 -6.69 -34.88
CA HIS A 71 22.67 -8.14 -35.02
C HIS A 71 21.36 -8.72 -35.54
N PRO A 72 20.92 -8.45 -36.78
CA PRO A 72 19.61 -8.82 -37.29
C PRO A 72 19.39 -10.34 -37.40
N SER A 73 20.45 -11.15 -37.35
CA SER A 73 20.37 -12.61 -37.31
C SER A 73 19.95 -13.17 -35.92
N ILE A 74 20.03 -12.38 -34.88
CA ILE A 74 19.65 -12.80 -33.53
C ILE A 74 18.15 -12.57 -33.34
N ASN A 75 17.41 -13.65 -33.02
CA ASN A 75 15.99 -13.54 -32.77
C ASN A 75 15.69 -12.97 -31.38
N LYS A 76 15.16 -11.74 -31.33
CA LYS A 76 14.79 -11.04 -30.11
C LYS A 76 13.84 -11.85 -29.20
N ASN A 77 12.92 -12.64 -29.82
CA ASN A 77 11.89 -13.37 -29.05
C ASN A 77 12.42 -14.66 -28.39
N THR A 78 13.57 -15.16 -28.84
CA THR A 78 14.22 -16.36 -28.28
C THR A 78 15.56 -16.06 -27.61
N PHE A 79 15.91 -14.79 -27.47
CA PHE A 79 17.17 -14.36 -26.89
C PHE A 79 17.21 -14.69 -25.39
N LYS A 80 18.25 -15.40 -24.96
CA LYS A 80 18.45 -15.74 -23.55
C LYS A 80 19.38 -14.74 -22.87
N TYR A 81 18.84 -13.94 -21.97
CA TYR A 81 19.63 -13.01 -21.14
C TYR A 81 20.38 -13.75 -20.04
N ILE A 82 19.74 -14.74 -19.43
CA ILE A 82 20.26 -15.54 -18.33
C ILE A 82 20.31 -17.01 -18.76
N GLY A 83 21.40 -17.70 -18.43
CA GLY A 83 21.57 -19.12 -18.68
C GLY A 83 20.83 -20.00 -17.67
N ASP A 84 20.78 -21.29 -17.94
CA ASP A 84 20.14 -22.27 -17.08
C ASP A 84 20.83 -22.40 -15.70
N ASP A 85 22.07 -21.89 -15.59
CA ASP A 85 22.84 -21.77 -14.32
C ASP A 85 22.50 -20.51 -13.50
N GLY A 86 21.57 -19.70 -14.00
CA GLY A 86 21.15 -18.45 -13.34
C GLY A 86 22.11 -17.27 -13.53
N LYS A 87 23.12 -17.38 -14.44
CA LYS A 87 24.09 -16.32 -14.70
C LYS A 87 23.82 -15.63 -16.04
N PRO A 88 24.26 -14.36 -16.21
CA PRO A 88 24.21 -13.67 -17.49
C PRO A 88 24.88 -14.48 -18.60
N THR A 89 24.17 -14.69 -19.72
CA THR A 89 24.72 -15.39 -20.90
C THR A 89 25.86 -14.60 -21.52
N LEU A 90 26.68 -15.28 -22.33
CA LEU A 90 27.75 -14.61 -23.09
C LEU A 90 27.15 -13.56 -24.04
N GLU A 91 26.03 -13.88 -24.67
CA GLU A 91 25.32 -12.98 -25.59
C GLU A 91 24.80 -11.76 -24.86
N PHE A 92 24.26 -11.91 -23.65
CA PHE A 92 23.84 -10.78 -22.83
C PHE A 92 25.03 -9.93 -22.36
N LYS A 93 26.15 -10.56 -22.01
CA LYS A 93 27.39 -9.85 -21.70
C LYS A 93 27.91 -9.05 -22.89
N LYS A 94 27.85 -9.60 -24.09
CA LYS A 94 28.20 -8.86 -25.32
C LYS A 94 27.23 -7.70 -25.59
N MET A 95 25.94 -7.89 -25.34
CA MET A 95 24.96 -6.80 -25.46
C MET A 95 25.27 -5.64 -24.52
N LEU A 96 25.70 -5.91 -23.28
CA LEU A 96 26.04 -4.89 -22.28
C LEU A 96 27.42 -4.27 -22.52
N TYR A 97 28.40 -5.09 -22.90
CA TYR A 97 29.82 -4.71 -22.86
C TYR A 97 30.47 -4.61 -24.25
N GLY A 98 29.73 -4.99 -25.31
CA GLY A 98 30.19 -4.99 -26.69
C GLY A 98 30.69 -6.36 -27.18
N ASP A 99 30.76 -6.54 -28.50
CA ASP A 99 31.19 -7.79 -29.16
C ASP A 99 32.63 -8.19 -28.79
N ASP A 100 33.44 -7.24 -28.38
CA ASP A 100 34.81 -7.39 -27.92
C ASP A 100 34.89 -7.75 -26.42
N TYR A 101 33.80 -8.29 -25.82
CA TYR A 101 33.75 -8.69 -24.43
C TYR A 101 34.91 -9.63 -24.08
N ASP A 102 35.69 -9.23 -23.07
CA ASP A 102 36.82 -9.95 -22.52
C ASP A 102 36.42 -10.57 -21.16
N PRO A 103 36.34 -11.90 -21.02
CA PRO A 103 35.93 -12.53 -19.77
C PRO A 103 36.92 -12.32 -18.61
N ASP A 104 38.16 -11.93 -18.91
CA ASP A 104 39.20 -11.66 -17.91
C ASP A 104 39.22 -10.19 -17.44
N ALA A 105 38.41 -9.32 -18.07
CA ALA A 105 38.30 -7.93 -17.67
C ALA A 105 37.14 -7.68 -16.71
N LYS A 106 37.32 -6.69 -15.83
CA LYS A 106 36.24 -6.15 -15.01
C LYS A 106 35.52 -5.04 -15.79
N TYR A 107 34.22 -5.18 -15.97
CA TYR A 107 33.41 -4.16 -16.62
C TYR A 107 32.64 -3.31 -15.61
N ILE A 108 32.58 -2.01 -15.90
CA ILE A 108 31.72 -1.06 -15.19
C ILE A 108 30.88 -0.34 -16.25
N LEU A 109 29.57 -0.42 -16.13
CA LEU A 109 28.66 0.32 -17.00
C LEU A 109 28.57 1.78 -16.57
N GLN A 110 28.82 2.68 -17.51
CA GLN A 110 28.65 4.12 -17.33
C GLN A 110 27.36 4.54 -18.05
N PRO A 111 26.29 4.86 -17.32
CA PRO A 111 25.06 5.31 -17.95
C PRO A 111 25.25 6.61 -18.71
N LYS A 112 24.79 6.67 -19.97
CA LYS A 112 24.72 7.91 -20.75
C LYS A 112 23.67 8.83 -20.15
N ASN A 113 23.87 10.13 -20.23
CA ASN A 113 22.92 11.15 -19.82
C ASN A 113 22.48 11.08 -18.34
N GLY A 114 23.28 10.47 -17.46
CA GLY A 114 22.99 10.41 -16.03
C GLY A 114 21.75 9.64 -15.64
N THR A 115 21.34 8.63 -16.42
CA THR A 115 20.17 7.79 -16.10
C THR A 115 20.47 6.31 -16.24
N ILE A 116 19.96 5.50 -15.28
CA ILE A 116 19.83 4.04 -15.41
C ILE A 116 18.35 3.61 -15.52
N ALA A 117 17.47 4.60 -15.76
CA ALA A 117 16.04 4.34 -15.93
C ALA A 117 15.78 3.25 -16.97
N ASP A 118 14.75 2.46 -16.72
CA ASP A 118 14.28 1.40 -17.62
C ASP A 118 15.33 0.29 -17.91
N PHE A 119 16.38 0.13 -17.10
CA PHE A 119 17.46 -0.83 -17.38
C PHE A 119 16.93 -2.28 -17.54
N CYS A 120 15.98 -2.69 -16.71
CA CYS A 120 15.42 -4.04 -16.78
C CYS A 120 14.30 -4.22 -17.83
N LYS A 121 13.73 -3.15 -18.41
CA LYS A 121 12.62 -3.24 -19.37
C LYS A 121 12.85 -4.21 -20.54
N PRO A 122 14.04 -4.26 -21.18
CA PRO A 122 14.28 -5.22 -22.24
C PRO A 122 14.19 -6.68 -21.81
N ILE A 123 14.31 -6.93 -20.50
CA ILE A 123 14.34 -8.28 -19.90
C ILE A 123 12.92 -8.70 -19.48
N GLU A 124 12.02 -7.73 -19.19
CA GLU A 124 10.65 -7.96 -18.72
C GLU A 124 9.77 -8.67 -19.76
N THR A 125 10.04 -8.48 -21.05
CA THR A 125 9.19 -9.00 -22.12
C THR A 125 9.30 -10.51 -22.33
N GLN A 126 10.19 -11.19 -21.61
CA GLN A 126 10.39 -12.64 -21.71
C GLN A 126 9.91 -13.34 -20.44
N THR A 127 8.71 -13.92 -20.50
CA THR A 127 8.03 -14.58 -19.38
C THR A 127 8.80 -15.77 -18.79
N ASP A 128 9.73 -16.36 -19.53
CA ASP A 128 10.46 -17.56 -19.13
C ASP A 128 11.89 -17.29 -18.63
N ILE A 129 12.39 -16.05 -18.75
CA ILE A 129 13.77 -15.71 -18.44
C ILE A 129 13.81 -14.40 -17.67
N GLN A 130 13.56 -14.48 -16.38
CA GLN A 130 13.73 -13.32 -15.50
C GLN A 130 15.16 -13.30 -14.94
N PRO A 131 15.77 -12.11 -14.79
CA PRO A 131 17.16 -12.00 -14.38
C PRO A 131 17.34 -12.55 -12.96
N TYR A 132 17.83 -13.78 -12.87
CA TYR A 132 18.35 -14.32 -11.63
C TYR A 132 19.69 -13.64 -11.36
N ASN A 133 19.77 -12.86 -10.29
CA ASN A 133 21.03 -12.42 -9.70
C ASN A 133 21.94 -11.57 -10.61
N LEU A 134 21.59 -10.29 -10.81
CA LEU A 134 22.44 -9.30 -11.49
C LEU A 134 23.67 -8.86 -10.65
N LYS A 135 24.19 -9.69 -9.73
CA LYS A 135 25.34 -9.37 -8.88
C LYS A 135 26.60 -9.00 -9.67
N GLU A 136 26.71 -9.48 -10.90
CA GLU A 136 27.87 -9.25 -11.75
C GLU A 136 27.78 -7.94 -12.56
N VAL A 137 26.61 -7.29 -12.59
CA VAL A 137 26.43 -6.02 -13.31
C VAL A 137 26.73 -4.87 -12.35
N VAL A 138 27.81 -4.17 -12.60
CA VAL A 138 28.25 -3.05 -11.77
C VAL A 138 28.05 -1.74 -12.51
N PHE A 139 27.29 -0.82 -11.91
CA PHE A 139 27.11 0.53 -12.43
C PHE A 139 28.03 1.53 -11.74
N ASN A 140 28.60 2.46 -12.52
CA ASN A 140 29.13 3.71 -12.00
C ASN A 140 27.98 4.71 -11.88
N THR A 141 27.44 4.88 -10.68
CA THR A 141 26.29 5.75 -10.43
C THR A 141 26.66 7.19 -10.07
N LYS A 142 27.95 7.55 -10.06
CA LYS A 142 28.43 8.87 -9.63
C LYS A 142 27.74 10.05 -10.31
N ASN A 143 27.35 9.91 -11.59
CA ASN A 143 26.69 10.98 -12.35
C ASN A 143 25.21 10.66 -12.59
N VAL A 144 24.68 9.62 -11.96
CA VAL A 144 23.26 9.24 -12.13
C VAL A 144 22.37 10.19 -11.35
N ILE A 145 21.38 10.73 -12.03
CA ILE A 145 20.38 11.64 -11.48
C ILE A 145 18.98 11.02 -11.48
N ASN A 146 18.74 10.04 -12.35
CA ASN A 146 17.44 9.39 -12.53
C ASN A 146 17.56 7.87 -12.49
N MET A 147 16.83 7.24 -11.54
CA MET A 147 16.75 5.79 -11.37
C MET A 147 15.32 5.23 -11.57
N THR A 148 14.45 6.03 -12.19
CA THR A 148 13.06 5.61 -12.42
C THR A 148 13.00 4.25 -13.12
N GLU A 149 12.23 3.31 -12.53
CA GLU A 149 11.98 1.97 -13.06
C GLU A 149 13.25 1.14 -13.37
N ALA A 150 14.42 1.49 -12.82
CA ALA A 150 15.68 0.84 -13.20
C ALA A 150 15.66 -0.68 -13.02
N PHE A 151 15.03 -1.18 -11.96
CA PHE A 151 14.86 -2.60 -11.66
C PHE A 151 13.38 -2.99 -11.49
N SER A 152 12.49 -2.19 -12.07
CA SER A 152 11.05 -2.48 -12.06
C SER A 152 10.77 -3.86 -12.67
N GLU A 153 9.78 -4.59 -12.10
CA GLU A 153 9.33 -5.92 -12.54
C GLU A 153 10.40 -7.02 -12.52
N CYS A 154 11.57 -6.76 -11.95
CA CYS A 154 12.64 -7.75 -11.82
C CYS A 154 12.29 -8.80 -10.73
N GLY A 155 11.16 -9.49 -10.88
CA GLY A 155 10.54 -10.37 -9.87
C GLY A 155 11.38 -11.58 -9.42
N ASN A 156 12.47 -11.93 -10.12
CA ASN A 156 13.36 -13.01 -9.76
C ASN A 156 14.68 -12.58 -9.12
N ILE A 157 14.97 -11.27 -9.03
CA ILE A 157 16.13 -10.78 -8.28
C ILE A 157 15.93 -11.09 -6.81
N THR A 158 16.86 -11.83 -6.20
CA THR A 158 16.84 -12.13 -4.77
C THR A 158 17.72 -11.19 -3.96
N THR A 159 18.80 -10.70 -4.55
CA THR A 159 19.75 -9.76 -3.95
C THR A 159 20.36 -8.88 -5.03
N ILE A 160 20.75 -7.66 -4.69
CA ILE A 160 21.51 -6.76 -5.56
C ILE A 160 22.64 -6.11 -4.75
N ASP A 161 23.84 -6.02 -5.33
CA ASP A 161 24.97 -5.35 -4.69
C ASP A 161 24.93 -3.85 -5.01
N THR A 162 24.53 -3.08 -4.02
CA THR A 162 24.48 -1.61 -4.09
C THR A 162 25.65 -0.93 -3.39
N SER A 163 26.64 -1.72 -2.92
CA SER A 163 27.75 -1.22 -2.09
C SER A 163 28.64 -0.15 -2.77
N LYS A 164 28.59 -0.11 -4.11
CA LYS A 164 29.35 0.84 -4.94
C LYS A 164 28.48 1.96 -5.51
N TRP A 165 27.19 1.99 -5.16
CA TRP A 165 26.32 3.03 -5.69
C TRP A 165 26.57 4.36 -4.99
N ASP A 166 26.88 5.38 -5.80
CA ASP A 166 26.92 6.79 -5.37
C ASP A 166 25.55 7.41 -5.69
N MET A 167 24.78 7.64 -4.64
CA MET A 167 23.41 8.16 -4.73
C MET A 167 23.35 9.68 -4.62
N SER A 168 24.52 10.35 -4.43
CA SER A 168 24.61 11.77 -4.04
C SER A 168 24.02 12.76 -5.08
N ASN A 169 23.80 12.31 -6.31
CA ASN A 169 23.19 13.13 -7.38
C ASN A 169 21.76 12.68 -7.75
N VAL A 170 21.30 11.57 -7.21
CA VAL A 170 19.98 11.01 -7.55
C VAL A 170 18.85 11.89 -7.05
N ILE A 171 17.91 12.21 -7.93
CA ILE A 171 16.73 13.04 -7.63
C ILE A 171 15.42 12.25 -7.60
N THR A 172 15.38 11.06 -8.19
CA THR A 172 14.18 10.22 -8.22
C THR A 172 14.53 8.75 -8.07
N LEU A 173 13.74 8.06 -7.23
CA LEU A 173 13.74 6.62 -7.02
C LEU A 173 12.41 6.00 -7.46
N ASP A 174 11.59 6.74 -8.25
CA ASP A 174 10.28 6.26 -8.67
C ASP A 174 10.38 4.85 -9.26
N ARG A 175 9.62 3.91 -8.69
CA ARG A 175 9.55 2.49 -9.09
C ARG A 175 10.90 1.77 -9.18
N LEU A 176 11.93 2.22 -8.44
CA LEU A 176 13.28 1.65 -8.56
C LEU A 176 13.29 0.12 -8.44
N PHE A 177 12.61 -0.45 -7.43
CA PHE A 177 12.46 -1.89 -7.22
C PHE A 177 10.98 -2.32 -7.21
N TYR A 178 10.18 -1.68 -8.06
CA TYR A 178 8.76 -2.01 -8.18
C TYR A 178 8.58 -3.47 -8.60
N ASN A 179 7.77 -4.24 -7.87
CA ASN A 179 7.49 -5.67 -8.13
C ASN A 179 8.74 -6.58 -8.16
N CYS A 180 9.82 -6.22 -7.45
CA CYS A 180 10.93 -7.15 -7.21
C CYS A 180 10.52 -8.20 -6.15
N SER A 181 9.51 -9.01 -6.43
CA SER A 181 8.80 -9.85 -5.46
C SER A 181 9.62 -10.95 -4.78
N LYS A 182 10.83 -11.26 -5.27
CA LYS A 182 11.78 -12.17 -4.63
C LYS A 182 12.96 -11.47 -3.96
N LEU A 183 13.08 -10.14 -4.06
CA LEU A 183 14.16 -9.38 -3.45
C LEU A 183 14.06 -9.48 -1.92
N SER A 184 14.95 -10.26 -1.33
CA SER A 184 14.93 -10.60 0.10
C SER A 184 16.05 -9.93 0.90
N SER A 185 17.05 -9.35 0.23
CA SER A 185 18.15 -8.62 0.83
C SER A 185 18.55 -7.43 -0.03
N LEU A 186 18.64 -6.25 0.60
CA LEU A 186 19.04 -4.99 -0.03
C LEU A 186 19.72 -4.11 1.01
N ASP A 187 20.97 -3.70 0.75
CA ASP A 187 21.70 -2.77 1.63
C ASP A 187 21.63 -1.34 1.06
N VAL A 188 20.85 -0.51 1.72
CA VAL A 188 20.68 0.92 1.39
C VAL A 188 21.23 1.84 2.48
N SER A 189 21.93 1.28 3.48
CA SER A 189 22.39 1.98 4.69
C SER A 189 23.40 3.11 4.42
N LYS A 190 24.03 3.10 3.23
CA LYS A 190 25.01 4.09 2.80
C LYS A 190 24.48 5.05 1.73
N TRP A 191 23.21 4.93 1.35
CA TRP A 191 22.67 5.80 0.32
C TRP A 191 22.52 7.24 0.80
N ASP A 192 23.09 8.18 0.05
CA ASP A 192 22.82 9.61 0.21
C ASP A 192 21.62 10.01 -0.64
N VAL A 193 20.45 10.06 0.01
CA VAL A 193 19.19 10.44 -0.65
C VAL A 193 18.86 11.92 -0.47
N SER A 194 19.83 12.75 -0.08
CA SER A 194 19.61 14.16 0.28
C SER A 194 19.13 15.05 -0.89
N LYS A 195 19.24 14.58 -2.13
CA LYS A 195 18.71 15.25 -3.32
C LYS A 195 17.40 14.64 -3.83
N VAL A 196 17.00 13.50 -3.31
CA VAL A 196 15.79 12.79 -3.77
C VAL A 196 14.54 13.60 -3.43
N THR A 197 13.69 13.78 -4.44
CA THR A 197 12.40 14.46 -4.33
C THR A 197 11.23 13.51 -4.49
N ASP A 198 11.41 12.41 -5.22
CA ASP A 198 10.38 11.42 -5.51
C ASP A 198 10.84 10.01 -5.13
N MET A 199 10.10 9.37 -4.23
CA MET A 199 10.30 8.00 -3.77
C MET A 199 9.05 7.13 -4.06
N SER A 200 8.17 7.58 -4.97
CA SER A 200 6.96 6.83 -5.27
C SER A 200 7.28 5.41 -5.73
N TYR A 201 6.59 4.42 -5.15
CA TYR A 201 6.75 3.00 -5.46
C TYR A 201 8.20 2.46 -5.35
N ALA A 202 9.12 3.17 -4.69
CA ALA A 202 10.56 2.86 -4.74
C ALA A 202 10.91 1.44 -4.29
N ILE A 203 10.25 0.94 -3.26
CA ILE A 203 10.44 -0.40 -2.65
C ILE A 203 9.07 -1.11 -2.57
N TYR A 204 8.33 -1.11 -3.67
CA TYR A 204 6.98 -1.68 -3.75
C TYR A 204 7.02 -3.18 -4.02
N ASN A 205 6.25 -3.97 -3.26
CA ASN A 205 6.08 -5.43 -3.45
C ASN A 205 7.41 -6.19 -3.56
N THR A 206 8.21 -6.10 -2.51
CA THR A 206 9.44 -6.89 -2.35
C THR A 206 9.26 -7.98 -1.30
N ASN A 207 10.29 -8.84 -1.16
CA ASN A 207 10.31 -9.91 -0.14
C ASN A 207 11.21 -9.56 1.05
N LEU A 208 11.51 -8.27 1.25
CA LEU A 208 12.38 -7.79 2.32
C LEU A 208 11.75 -8.05 3.69
N THR A 209 12.57 -8.48 4.63
CA THR A 209 12.18 -8.66 6.04
C THR A 209 12.64 -7.50 6.92
N SER A 210 13.66 -6.77 6.47
CA SER A 210 14.18 -5.55 7.10
C SER A 210 14.84 -4.66 6.05
N LEU A 211 14.90 -3.36 6.31
CA LEU A 211 15.57 -2.38 5.47
C LEU A 211 16.09 -1.24 6.35
N ASP A 212 17.39 -0.93 6.26
CA ASP A 212 17.99 0.16 7.05
C ASP A 212 17.94 1.49 6.26
N VAL A 213 16.95 2.29 6.60
CA VAL A 213 16.74 3.66 6.06
C VAL A 213 16.96 4.74 7.12
N SER A 214 17.52 4.36 8.28
CA SER A 214 17.67 5.23 9.45
C SER A 214 18.55 6.45 9.24
N LYS A 215 19.42 6.41 8.22
CA LYS A 215 20.33 7.50 7.87
C LYS A 215 19.85 8.34 6.68
N TRP A 216 18.72 8.04 6.10
CA TRP A 216 18.23 8.76 4.94
C TRP A 216 17.85 10.20 5.30
N ASN A 217 18.41 11.17 4.57
CA ASN A 217 18.01 12.57 4.64
C ASN A 217 16.88 12.83 3.64
N THR A 218 15.64 12.84 4.13
CA THR A 218 14.44 12.97 3.31
C THR A 218 13.94 14.42 3.16
N SER A 219 14.75 15.40 3.54
CA SER A 219 14.33 16.82 3.64
C SER A 219 13.92 17.48 2.30
N LYS A 220 14.15 16.83 1.17
CA LYS A 220 13.70 17.28 -0.15
C LYS A 220 12.58 16.44 -0.73
N VAL A 221 12.20 15.34 -0.10
CA VAL A 221 11.15 14.45 -0.59
C VAL A 221 9.80 15.15 -0.56
N THR A 222 9.11 15.09 -1.69
CA THR A 222 7.75 15.64 -1.87
C THR A 222 6.70 14.56 -2.09
N ASN A 223 7.13 13.38 -2.57
CA ASN A 223 6.24 12.26 -2.90
C ASN A 223 6.75 10.95 -2.28
N LEU A 224 5.92 10.32 -1.44
CA LEU A 224 6.14 9.02 -0.81
C LEU A 224 5.05 8.01 -1.19
N SER A 225 4.22 8.31 -2.22
CA SER A 225 3.10 7.44 -2.55
C SER A 225 3.56 6.02 -2.84
N SER A 226 2.94 5.03 -2.19
CA SER A 226 3.25 3.60 -2.33
C SER A 226 4.72 3.20 -2.10
N ALA A 227 5.53 4.07 -1.46
CA ALA A 227 6.99 3.90 -1.38
C ALA A 227 7.42 2.53 -0.82
N PHE A 228 6.67 1.98 0.13
CA PHE A 228 6.92 0.69 0.77
C PHE A 228 5.71 -0.25 0.71
N ALA A 229 4.75 0.02 -0.17
CA ALA A 229 3.52 -0.77 -0.24
C ALA A 229 3.79 -2.25 -0.59
N PHE A 230 2.90 -3.14 -0.12
CA PHE A 230 2.90 -4.58 -0.36
C PHE A 230 4.14 -5.34 0.14
N ASN A 231 4.90 -4.75 1.07
CA ASN A 231 6.01 -5.43 1.73
C ASN A 231 5.48 -6.30 2.89
N TYR A 232 4.82 -7.41 2.56
CA TYR A 232 4.12 -8.29 3.51
C TYR A 232 4.99 -8.85 4.63
N LYS A 233 6.32 -8.93 4.43
CA LYS A 233 7.28 -9.54 5.35
C LYS A 233 8.13 -8.53 6.11
N LEU A 234 8.05 -7.24 5.78
CA LEU A 234 8.84 -6.19 6.41
C LEU A 234 8.37 -6.02 7.87
N LYS A 235 9.25 -6.38 8.82
CA LYS A 235 8.92 -6.41 10.26
C LYS A 235 9.20 -5.10 10.97
N SER A 236 10.19 -4.35 10.48
CA SER A 236 10.62 -3.08 11.07
C SER A 236 11.18 -2.15 10.01
N LEU A 237 10.98 -0.86 10.21
CA LEU A 237 11.51 0.21 9.37
C LEU A 237 11.74 1.43 10.27
N ASP A 238 12.99 1.89 10.39
CA ASP A 238 13.31 3.08 11.19
C ASP A 238 13.21 4.35 10.33
N VAL A 239 12.11 5.05 10.49
CA VAL A 239 11.80 6.33 9.83
C VAL A 239 11.72 7.48 10.84
N SER A 240 12.15 7.26 12.08
CA SER A 240 12.01 8.20 13.20
C SER A 240 12.72 9.54 12.97
N LYS A 241 13.77 9.53 12.14
CA LYS A 241 14.55 10.73 11.79
C LYS A 241 14.16 11.38 10.46
N TRP A 242 13.18 10.84 9.77
CA TRP A 242 12.78 11.39 8.48
C TRP A 242 12.17 12.78 8.62
N ASN A 243 12.60 13.69 7.77
CA ASN A 243 11.98 14.99 7.61
C ASN A 243 10.98 14.93 6.45
N VAL A 244 9.69 14.91 6.78
CA VAL A 244 8.60 14.83 5.80
C VAL A 244 7.89 16.17 5.60
N SER A 245 8.47 17.27 6.06
CA SER A 245 7.82 18.60 6.06
C SER A 245 7.50 19.15 4.66
N LYS A 246 8.11 18.61 3.61
CA LYS A 246 7.83 18.96 2.21
C LYS A 246 6.97 17.94 1.48
N VAL A 247 6.67 16.81 2.11
CA VAL A 247 5.85 15.76 1.48
C VAL A 247 4.42 16.25 1.33
N THR A 248 3.88 16.12 0.14
CA THR A 248 2.48 16.45 -0.19
C THR A 248 1.64 15.21 -0.40
N ASN A 249 2.22 14.11 -0.85
CA ASN A 249 1.52 12.85 -1.10
C ASN A 249 2.19 11.70 -0.34
N MET A 250 1.41 11.04 0.55
CA MET A 250 1.76 9.85 1.30
C MET A 250 0.79 8.69 1.04
N SER A 251 -0.06 8.80 -0.01
CA SER A 251 -1.05 7.76 -0.29
C SER A 251 -0.39 6.39 -0.45
N TYR A 252 -0.99 5.36 0.15
CA TYR A 252 -0.52 3.97 0.10
C TYR A 252 0.92 3.73 0.60
N ALA A 253 1.58 4.69 1.27
CA ALA A 253 3.02 4.62 1.55
C ALA A 253 3.47 3.31 2.24
N PHE A 254 2.64 2.74 3.12
CA PHE A 254 2.87 1.48 3.83
C PHE A 254 1.73 0.46 3.63
N ASP A 255 0.97 0.61 2.53
CA ASP A 255 -0.16 -0.27 2.21
C ASP A 255 0.27 -1.74 2.27
N TYR A 256 -0.53 -2.59 2.94
CA TYR A 256 -0.26 -4.02 3.15
C TYR A 256 1.11 -4.39 3.75
N CYS A 257 1.74 -3.52 4.54
CA CYS A 257 2.89 -3.89 5.37
C CYS A 257 2.44 -4.72 6.60
N LYS A 258 1.91 -5.92 6.35
CA LYS A 258 1.21 -6.76 7.36
C LYS A 258 2.08 -7.20 8.53
N ALA A 259 3.39 -7.41 8.30
CA ALA A 259 4.30 -7.85 9.35
C ALA A 259 4.90 -6.71 10.18
N LEU A 260 4.66 -5.45 9.77
CA LEU A 260 5.17 -4.27 10.47
C LEU A 260 4.45 -4.14 11.82
N SER A 261 5.20 -4.33 12.92
CA SER A 261 4.62 -4.33 14.27
C SER A 261 4.64 -2.97 14.96
N SER A 262 5.55 -2.11 14.53
CA SER A 262 5.68 -0.73 15.03
C SER A 262 6.29 0.17 13.96
N LEU A 263 5.97 1.45 14.01
CA LEU A 263 6.53 2.49 13.15
C LEU A 263 6.58 3.80 13.94
N ASP A 264 7.78 4.35 14.16
CA ASP A 264 7.91 5.63 14.86
C ASP A 264 7.80 6.80 13.87
N ILE A 265 6.64 7.43 13.89
CA ILE A 265 6.29 8.62 13.09
C ILE A 265 5.86 9.79 13.98
N SER A 266 6.11 9.69 15.28
CA SER A 266 5.68 10.66 16.30
C SER A 266 6.23 12.08 16.08
N ASN A 267 7.33 12.21 15.36
CA ASN A 267 7.96 13.49 15.04
C ASN A 267 7.72 13.97 13.60
N TRP A 268 6.88 13.28 12.84
CA TRP A 268 6.60 13.68 11.47
C TRP A 268 5.77 14.97 11.41
N ASN A 269 6.30 15.97 10.70
CA ASN A 269 5.54 17.17 10.35
C ASN A 269 4.78 16.96 9.04
N VAL A 270 3.50 16.63 9.13
CA VAL A 270 2.64 16.34 7.97
C VAL A 270 1.83 17.57 7.51
N SER A 271 2.19 18.77 7.95
CA SER A 271 1.40 19.99 7.67
C SER A 271 1.31 20.38 6.19
N SER A 272 2.19 19.85 5.34
CA SER A 272 2.15 20.06 3.88
C SER A 272 1.39 18.96 3.12
N VAL A 273 1.01 17.88 3.82
CA VAL A 273 0.39 16.71 3.19
C VAL A 273 -1.05 17.01 2.82
N THR A 274 -1.42 16.66 1.59
CA THR A 274 -2.79 16.79 1.07
C THR A 274 -3.47 15.44 0.89
N ASP A 275 -2.69 14.36 0.69
CA ASP A 275 -3.21 13.01 0.47
C ASP A 275 -2.50 11.99 1.37
N VAL A 276 -3.27 11.36 2.27
CA VAL A 276 -2.86 10.26 3.14
C VAL A 276 -3.72 9.02 2.90
N SER A 277 -4.48 8.98 1.79
CA SER A 277 -5.40 7.89 1.50
C SER A 277 -4.68 6.54 1.52
N SER A 278 -5.29 5.54 2.18
CA SER A 278 -4.77 4.17 2.28
C SER A 278 -3.34 4.04 2.81
N MET A 279 -2.77 5.07 3.48
CA MET A 279 -1.36 5.07 3.87
C MET A 279 -0.96 3.85 4.71
N PHE A 280 -1.84 3.38 5.58
CA PHE A 280 -1.65 2.20 6.42
C PHE A 280 -2.67 1.09 6.12
N TYR A 281 -3.24 1.08 4.91
CA TYR A 281 -4.23 0.07 4.54
C TYR A 281 -3.67 -1.34 4.76
N GLY A 282 -4.40 -2.19 5.49
CA GLY A 282 -4.00 -3.57 5.73
C GLY A 282 -2.76 -3.78 6.60
N CYS A 283 -2.27 -2.76 7.30
CA CYS A 283 -1.16 -2.89 8.27
C CYS A 283 -1.63 -3.59 9.56
N SER A 284 -2.09 -4.83 9.43
CA SER A 284 -2.71 -5.59 10.51
C SER A 284 -1.76 -5.93 11.68
N GLY A 285 -0.45 -5.88 11.46
CA GLY A 285 0.56 -6.13 12.49
C GLY A 285 0.82 -4.94 13.41
N LEU A 286 0.47 -3.71 13.01
CA LEU A 286 0.67 -2.52 13.86
C LEU A 286 -0.20 -2.62 15.12
N THR A 287 0.44 -2.56 16.29
CA THR A 287 -0.26 -2.60 17.58
C THR A 287 -0.44 -1.22 18.20
N SER A 288 0.41 -0.29 17.82
CA SER A 288 0.34 1.13 18.23
C SER A 288 0.91 2.02 17.13
N LEU A 289 0.43 3.25 17.06
CA LEU A 289 0.91 4.27 16.13
C LEU A 289 0.65 5.65 16.73
N ASP A 290 1.70 6.46 16.90
CA ASP A 290 1.54 7.81 17.46
C ASP A 290 1.37 8.84 16.34
N VAL A 291 0.14 9.28 16.15
CA VAL A 291 -0.26 10.34 15.21
C VAL A 291 -0.85 11.56 15.94
N SER A 292 -0.68 11.62 17.27
CA SER A 292 -1.30 12.65 18.13
C SER A 292 -0.85 14.07 17.81
N LYS A 293 0.34 14.23 17.22
CA LYS A 293 0.91 15.54 16.84
C LYS A 293 0.68 15.90 15.37
N TRP A 294 0.03 15.04 14.59
CA TRP A 294 -0.17 15.31 13.18
C TRP A 294 -1.10 16.51 12.95
N ASN A 295 -0.63 17.49 12.19
CA ASN A 295 -1.46 18.56 11.66
C ASN A 295 -2.02 18.17 10.30
N VAL A 296 -3.25 17.67 10.27
CA VAL A 296 -3.93 17.20 9.05
C VAL A 296 -4.83 18.27 8.42
N SER A 297 -4.67 19.55 8.79
CA SER A 297 -5.57 20.63 8.36
C SER A 297 -5.57 20.87 6.83
N ASN A 298 -4.53 20.44 6.13
CA ASN A 298 -4.43 20.54 4.67
C ASN A 298 -4.81 19.24 3.94
N VAL A 299 -5.10 18.18 4.69
CA VAL A 299 -5.46 16.88 4.09
C VAL A 299 -6.86 16.96 3.48
N THR A 300 -6.96 16.71 2.18
CA THR A 300 -8.21 16.64 1.42
C THR A 300 -8.68 15.21 1.22
N GLU A 301 -7.73 14.28 1.07
CA GLU A 301 -7.97 12.86 0.82
C GLU A 301 -7.41 12.02 1.97
N MET A 302 -8.31 11.28 2.69
CA MET A 302 -7.92 10.47 3.84
C MET A 302 -8.62 9.09 3.81
N GLY A 303 -9.36 8.79 2.75
CA GLY A 303 -10.11 7.55 2.64
C GLY A 303 -9.24 6.32 2.90
N SER A 304 -9.77 5.36 3.67
CA SER A 304 -9.11 4.09 3.98
C SER A 304 -7.77 4.21 4.73
N LEU A 305 -7.43 5.34 5.35
CA LEU A 305 -6.12 5.61 5.97
C LEU A 305 -5.64 4.46 6.89
N PHE A 306 -6.51 3.95 7.77
CA PHE A 306 -6.22 2.83 8.69
C PHE A 306 -7.05 1.58 8.37
N TYR A 307 -7.55 1.45 7.15
CA TYR A 307 -8.35 0.29 6.75
C TYR A 307 -7.63 -1.01 7.09
N GLY A 308 -8.27 -1.89 7.86
CA GLY A 308 -7.69 -3.20 8.20
C GLY A 308 -6.50 -3.16 9.16
N CYS A 309 -6.24 -2.05 9.86
CA CYS A 309 -5.28 -1.98 10.95
C CYS A 309 -5.82 -2.71 12.19
N SER A 310 -6.11 -4.00 12.04
CA SER A 310 -6.80 -4.80 13.04
C SER A 310 -6.02 -5.02 14.35
N GLY A 311 -4.71 -4.80 14.33
CA GLY A 311 -3.85 -4.89 15.52
C GLY A 311 -3.86 -3.66 16.42
N LEU A 312 -4.29 -2.48 15.90
CA LEU A 312 -4.28 -1.24 16.67
C LEU A 312 -5.28 -1.32 17.84
N THR A 313 -4.77 -1.15 19.07
CA THR A 313 -5.58 -1.16 20.29
C THR A 313 -5.98 0.23 20.75
N SER A 314 -5.23 1.24 20.36
CA SER A 314 -5.48 2.66 20.64
C SER A 314 -4.95 3.52 19.50
N LEU A 315 -5.58 4.67 19.28
CA LEU A 315 -5.16 5.67 18.31
C LEU A 315 -5.67 7.04 18.76
N ASP A 316 -4.76 8.01 18.92
CA ASP A 316 -5.13 9.38 19.30
C ASP A 316 -5.24 10.28 18.05
N VAL A 317 -6.47 10.56 17.66
CA VAL A 317 -6.84 11.47 16.58
C VAL A 317 -7.70 12.64 17.08
N SER A 318 -7.76 12.83 18.40
CA SER A 318 -8.64 13.81 19.07
C SER A 318 -8.36 15.24 18.64
N ARG A 319 -7.11 15.56 18.27
CA ARG A 319 -6.69 16.90 17.85
C ARG A 319 -6.71 17.14 16.35
N TRP A 320 -7.16 16.16 15.56
CA TRP A 320 -7.14 16.30 14.12
C TRP A 320 -8.18 17.32 13.63
N ASN A 321 -7.72 18.31 12.86
CA ASN A 321 -8.59 19.20 12.11
C ASN A 321 -8.84 18.63 10.71
N VAL A 322 -9.97 17.97 10.53
CA VAL A 322 -10.38 17.34 9.25
C VAL A 322 -11.28 18.24 8.42
N SER A 323 -11.29 19.56 8.69
CA SER A 323 -12.23 20.49 8.02
C SER A 323 -11.99 20.67 6.52
N SER A 324 -10.81 20.31 6.01
CA SER A 324 -10.51 20.35 4.58
C SER A 324 -10.82 19.02 3.86
N THR A 325 -11.07 17.95 4.63
CA THR A 325 -11.20 16.60 4.10
C THR A 325 -12.54 16.39 3.43
N THR A 326 -12.53 15.88 2.19
CA THR A 326 -13.73 15.60 1.39
C THR A 326 -14.11 14.14 1.40
N ASP A 327 -13.15 13.24 1.55
CA ASP A 327 -13.37 11.79 1.66
C ASP A 327 -12.79 11.26 2.98
N ILE A 328 -13.70 10.79 3.86
CA ILE A 328 -13.37 10.08 5.10
C ILE A 328 -13.89 8.62 5.08
N SER A 329 -14.18 8.10 3.90
CA SER A 329 -14.71 6.75 3.76
C SER A 329 -13.71 5.69 4.25
N SER A 330 -14.21 4.68 4.95
CA SER A 330 -13.45 3.50 5.39
C SER A 330 -12.19 3.80 6.23
N VAL A 331 -12.01 5.02 6.78
CA VAL A 331 -10.78 5.40 7.51
C VAL A 331 -10.43 4.41 8.61
N PHE A 332 -11.43 3.91 9.35
CA PHE A 332 -11.23 2.93 10.45
C PHE A 332 -11.87 1.57 10.13
N TYR A 333 -12.14 1.28 8.86
CA TYR A 333 -12.72 -0.01 8.48
C TYR A 333 -11.89 -1.18 9.03
N ASN A 334 -12.53 -2.11 9.74
CA ASN A 334 -11.89 -3.28 10.34
C ASN A 334 -10.71 -2.97 11.30
N CYS A 335 -10.76 -1.82 12.00
CA CYS A 335 -9.92 -1.55 13.17
C CYS A 335 -10.55 -2.24 14.40
N ASN A 336 -10.67 -3.56 14.32
CA ASN A 336 -11.51 -4.35 15.21
C ASN A 336 -10.96 -4.49 16.64
N SER A 337 -9.71 -4.11 16.91
CA SER A 337 -9.10 -4.09 18.25
C SER A 337 -9.20 -2.72 18.94
N LEU A 338 -9.61 -1.65 18.23
CA LEU A 338 -9.80 -0.34 18.85
C LEU A 338 -10.95 -0.37 19.85
N SER A 339 -10.64 -0.18 21.13
CA SER A 339 -11.65 -0.17 22.22
C SER A 339 -12.27 1.20 22.45
N SER A 340 -11.56 2.27 22.11
CA SER A 340 -11.99 3.66 22.18
C SER A 340 -11.39 4.47 21.04
N LEU A 341 -12.11 5.50 20.61
CA LEU A 341 -11.68 6.44 19.59
C LEU A 341 -12.37 7.78 19.83
N ASP A 342 -11.58 8.85 19.96
CA ASP A 342 -12.11 10.21 20.14
C ASP A 342 -12.09 10.97 18.81
N VAL A 343 -13.27 11.16 18.24
CA VAL A 343 -13.54 11.93 17.01
C VAL A 343 -14.57 13.04 17.28
N SER A 344 -14.80 13.35 18.56
CA SER A 344 -15.87 14.26 19.00
C SER A 344 -15.72 15.68 18.47
N ASP A 345 -14.50 16.14 18.24
CA ASP A 345 -14.20 17.47 17.73
C ASP A 345 -13.93 17.51 16.19
N TRP A 346 -14.10 16.38 15.49
CA TRP A 346 -13.94 16.37 14.06
C TRP A 346 -14.97 17.25 13.34
N ASN A 347 -14.50 18.21 12.55
CA ASN A 347 -15.35 18.99 11.66
C ASN A 347 -15.48 18.33 10.30
N VAL A 348 -16.51 17.53 10.12
CA VAL A 348 -16.77 16.77 8.88
C VAL A 348 -17.66 17.53 7.88
N SER A 349 -17.78 18.86 8.01
CA SER A 349 -18.73 19.65 7.21
C SER A 349 -18.45 19.65 5.71
N ASN A 350 -17.22 19.35 5.28
CA ASN A 350 -16.84 19.24 3.88
C ASN A 350 -16.84 17.81 3.35
N ALA A 351 -17.07 16.82 4.21
CA ALA A 351 -17.12 15.44 3.78
C ALA A 351 -18.33 15.17 2.87
N ASN A 352 -18.07 14.59 1.70
CA ASN A 352 -19.09 14.17 0.74
C ASN A 352 -19.55 12.74 0.98
N THR A 353 -18.65 11.91 1.51
CA THR A 353 -18.90 10.51 1.85
C THR A 353 -18.26 10.15 3.17
N MET A 354 -18.93 9.29 3.92
CA MET A 354 -18.41 8.63 5.12
C MET A 354 -18.80 7.15 5.15
N ASN A 355 -19.02 6.58 3.97
CA ASN A 355 -19.37 5.17 3.87
C ASN A 355 -18.31 4.29 4.53
N SER A 356 -18.76 3.27 5.24
CA SER A 356 -17.89 2.28 5.89
C SER A 356 -16.91 2.81 6.94
N LEU A 357 -17.02 4.07 7.38
CA LEU A 357 -16.03 4.75 8.22
C LEU A 357 -15.62 3.94 9.47
N PHE A 358 -16.59 3.30 10.14
CA PHE A 358 -16.38 2.48 11.36
C PHE A 358 -16.80 1.01 11.17
N THR A 359 -16.97 0.57 9.93
CA THR A 359 -17.38 -0.83 9.66
C THR A 359 -16.39 -1.80 10.32
N PHE A 360 -16.92 -2.82 11.02
CA PHE A 360 -16.13 -3.82 11.76
C PHE A 360 -15.25 -3.25 12.90
N CYS A 361 -15.51 -2.05 13.41
CA CYS A 361 -14.92 -1.59 14.67
C CYS A 361 -15.58 -2.28 15.86
N SER A 362 -15.43 -3.62 15.92
CA SER A 362 -16.22 -4.48 16.81
C SER A 362 -15.91 -4.29 18.29
N SER A 363 -14.74 -3.77 18.67
CA SER A 363 -14.35 -3.54 20.05
C SER A 363 -14.76 -2.17 20.59
N LEU A 364 -15.22 -1.23 19.75
CA LEU A 364 -15.67 0.08 20.23
C LEU A 364 -16.88 -0.06 21.17
N THR A 365 -16.74 0.48 22.37
CA THR A 365 -17.79 0.51 23.41
C THR A 365 -18.47 1.88 23.54
N SER A 366 -17.86 2.92 23.00
CA SER A 366 -18.42 4.27 22.94
C SER A 366 -17.87 5.00 21.72
N LEU A 367 -18.65 5.92 21.17
CA LEU A 367 -18.25 6.80 20.08
C LEU A 367 -19.09 8.08 20.13
N ASP A 368 -18.46 9.25 20.21
CA ASP A 368 -19.17 10.53 20.18
C ASP A 368 -19.05 11.18 18.80
N VAL A 369 -20.16 11.23 18.10
CA VAL A 369 -20.31 11.89 16.79
C VAL A 369 -21.42 12.97 16.84
N SER A 370 -21.84 13.33 18.07
CA SER A 370 -22.99 14.21 18.30
C SER A 370 -22.82 15.64 17.78
N LYS A 371 -21.58 16.10 17.58
CA LYS A 371 -21.27 17.45 17.09
C LYS A 371 -21.11 17.50 15.55
N TRP A 372 -21.13 16.37 14.84
CA TRP A 372 -20.83 16.32 13.43
C TRP A 372 -21.85 17.06 12.57
N LYS A 373 -21.34 17.85 11.63
CA LYS A 373 -22.15 18.56 10.62
C LYS A 373 -22.10 17.79 9.32
N THR A 374 -23.20 17.11 8.98
CA THR A 374 -23.25 16.11 7.90
C THR A 374 -24.01 16.59 6.67
N SER A 375 -24.23 17.90 6.49
CA SER A 375 -25.11 18.45 5.45
C SER A 375 -24.68 18.13 4.01
N ASN A 376 -23.40 17.90 3.79
CA ASN A 376 -22.86 17.62 2.46
C ASN A 376 -22.74 16.11 2.16
N VAL A 377 -22.97 15.27 3.16
CA VAL A 377 -22.81 13.82 3.01
C VAL A 377 -23.94 13.24 2.18
N THR A 378 -23.60 12.49 1.15
CA THR A 378 -24.54 11.82 0.24
C THR A 378 -24.61 10.31 0.46
N ASP A 379 -23.53 9.71 1.00
CA ASP A 379 -23.43 8.28 1.26
C ASP A 379 -23.00 8.00 2.70
N MET A 380 -23.88 7.32 3.46
CA MET A 380 -23.68 6.82 4.82
C MET A 380 -23.76 5.30 4.91
N SER A 381 -23.63 4.60 3.76
CA SER A 381 -23.73 3.15 3.73
C SER A 381 -22.66 2.51 4.60
N TYR A 382 -23.02 1.44 5.30
CA TYR A 382 -22.14 0.64 6.18
C TYR A 382 -21.50 1.42 7.34
N LEU A 383 -21.85 2.68 7.60
CA LEU A 383 -21.13 3.61 8.49
C LEU A 383 -20.76 3.00 9.86
N PHE A 384 -21.70 2.29 10.51
CA PHE A 384 -21.51 1.60 11.79
C PHE A 384 -21.69 0.08 11.68
N SER A 385 -21.70 -0.46 10.45
CA SER A 385 -21.94 -1.89 10.25
C SER A 385 -20.95 -2.72 11.07
N SER A 386 -21.47 -3.69 11.80
CA SER A 386 -20.69 -4.59 12.67
C SER A 386 -19.91 -3.91 13.81
N CYS A 387 -20.34 -2.73 14.28
CA CYS A 387 -19.92 -2.17 15.57
C CYS A 387 -20.63 -2.94 16.70
N THR A 388 -20.24 -4.21 16.88
CA THR A 388 -21.02 -5.18 17.67
C THR A 388 -21.13 -4.87 19.16
N ASN A 389 -20.19 -4.10 19.72
CA ASN A 389 -20.14 -3.74 21.13
C ASN A 389 -20.66 -2.32 21.43
N LEU A 390 -21.09 -1.56 20.42
CA LEU A 390 -21.58 -0.20 20.59
C LEU A 390 -23.05 -0.21 21.09
N PRO A 391 -23.35 0.26 22.34
CA PRO A 391 -24.68 0.16 22.93
C PRO A 391 -25.65 1.26 22.50
N SER A 392 -25.11 2.42 22.10
CA SER A 392 -25.87 3.59 21.66
C SER A 392 -24.99 4.50 20.81
N ILE A 393 -25.61 5.34 20.00
CA ILE A 393 -24.96 6.38 19.19
C ILE A 393 -25.89 7.59 19.10
N ASP A 394 -25.38 8.81 19.32
CA ASP A 394 -26.14 10.05 19.17
C ASP A 394 -25.94 10.70 17.80
N ILE A 395 -26.95 10.62 16.97
CA ILE A 395 -27.02 11.22 15.63
C ILE A 395 -28.10 12.30 15.54
N THR A 396 -28.63 12.76 16.68
CA THR A 396 -29.79 13.68 16.74
C THR A 396 -29.54 15.06 16.15
N LYS A 397 -28.26 15.47 15.98
CA LYS A 397 -27.91 16.74 15.38
C LYS A 397 -27.51 16.65 13.92
N TRP A 398 -27.51 15.45 13.33
CA TRP A 398 -27.13 15.25 11.95
C TRP A 398 -28.16 15.83 10.98
N ASN A 399 -27.65 16.50 9.96
CA ASN A 399 -28.48 16.88 8.79
C ASN A 399 -28.25 15.84 7.68
N THR A 400 -29.23 15.00 7.44
CA THR A 400 -29.15 13.92 6.44
C THR A 400 -29.97 14.22 5.19
N SER A 401 -30.30 15.49 4.95
CA SER A 401 -31.16 15.90 3.81
C SER A 401 -30.53 15.62 2.44
N SER A 402 -29.20 15.50 2.36
CA SER A 402 -28.48 15.19 1.11
C SER A 402 -28.23 13.70 0.91
N VAL A 403 -28.52 12.87 1.93
CA VAL A 403 -28.18 11.43 1.89
C VAL A 403 -29.10 10.67 0.96
N THR A 404 -28.52 9.88 0.08
CA THR A 404 -29.24 9.02 -0.88
C THR A 404 -29.10 7.54 -0.57
N ASN A 405 -28.05 7.15 0.17
CA ASN A 405 -27.72 5.76 0.47
C ASN A 405 -27.46 5.56 1.96
N MET A 406 -28.28 4.70 2.61
CA MET A 406 -28.15 4.29 4.02
C MET A 406 -28.10 2.76 4.16
N GLN A 407 -27.78 2.03 3.08
CA GLN A 407 -27.71 0.56 3.16
C GLN A 407 -26.71 0.12 4.23
N TYR A 408 -27.07 -0.91 5.00
CA TYR A 408 -26.24 -1.52 6.04
C TYR A 408 -25.75 -0.56 7.14
N MET A 409 -26.28 0.67 7.28
CA MET A 409 -25.73 1.71 8.14
C MET A 409 -25.53 1.25 9.59
N PHE A 410 -26.46 0.48 10.16
CA PHE A 410 -26.40 -0.10 11.51
C PHE A 410 -26.46 -1.64 11.49
N ASN A 411 -26.19 -2.25 10.33
CA ASN A 411 -26.21 -3.71 10.21
C ASN A 411 -25.32 -4.37 11.26
N ASN A 412 -25.80 -5.44 11.89
CA ASN A 412 -25.06 -6.25 12.85
C ASN A 412 -24.55 -5.44 14.09
N CYS A 413 -25.22 -4.33 14.46
CA CYS A 413 -24.98 -3.61 15.70
C CYS A 413 -25.64 -4.33 16.89
N ARG A 414 -25.06 -5.48 17.27
CA ARG A 414 -25.70 -6.44 18.20
C ARG A 414 -25.91 -5.92 19.61
N SER A 415 -25.15 -4.92 20.05
CA SER A 415 -25.31 -4.30 21.38
C SER A 415 -26.21 -3.07 21.40
N LEU A 416 -26.62 -2.58 20.22
CA LEU A 416 -27.46 -1.39 20.11
C LEU A 416 -28.84 -1.65 20.76
N THR A 417 -29.13 -0.92 21.85
CA THR A 417 -30.36 -1.07 22.61
C THR A 417 -31.41 -0.02 22.27
N SER A 418 -30.97 1.15 21.87
CA SER A 418 -31.83 2.28 21.50
C SER A 418 -31.14 3.14 20.45
N LEU A 419 -31.93 3.77 19.60
CA LEU A 419 -31.48 4.71 18.58
C LEU A 419 -32.54 5.81 18.40
N ASN A 420 -32.14 7.06 18.59
CA ASN A 420 -33.02 8.21 18.35
C ASN A 420 -32.95 8.66 16.90
N LEU A 421 -33.98 8.35 16.13
CA LEU A 421 -34.10 8.67 14.70
C LEU A 421 -34.96 9.91 14.42
N SER A 422 -35.42 10.61 15.45
CA SER A 422 -36.44 11.68 15.34
C SER A 422 -36.03 12.86 14.44
N LYS A 423 -34.73 13.04 14.19
CA LYS A 423 -34.19 14.10 13.32
C LYS A 423 -33.62 13.58 12.01
N LEU A 424 -33.61 12.25 11.80
CA LEU A 424 -33.07 11.66 10.59
C LEU A 424 -33.99 11.94 9.39
N ASN A 425 -33.54 12.78 8.47
CA ASN A 425 -34.26 13.08 7.23
C ASN A 425 -33.90 12.04 6.16
N VAL A 426 -34.86 11.24 5.73
CA VAL A 426 -34.68 10.18 4.74
C VAL A 426 -35.36 10.50 3.40
N SER A 427 -35.84 11.71 3.19
CA SER A 427 -36.67 12.08 2.02
C SER A 427 -35.96 11.94 0.67
N ASN A 428 -34.64 11.95 0.64
CA ASN A 428 -33.82 11.72 -0.56
C ASN A 428 -33.22 10.32 -0.63
N VAL A 429 -33.39 9.50 0.40
CA VAL A 429 -32.82 8.15 0.45
C VAL A 429 -33.54 7.24 -0.54
N THR A 430 -32.77 6.51 -1.33
CA THR A 430 -33.24 5.52 -2.30
C THR A 430 -32.95 4.09 -1.89
N ASN A 431 -31.94 3.88 -1.05
CA ASN A 431 -31.48 2.55 -0.62
C ASN A 431 -31.34 2.46 0.91
N MET A 432 -32.10 1.54 1.51
CA MET A 432 -32.10 1.20 2.95
C MET A 432 -31.92 -0.31 3.17
N ASP A 433 -31.34 -1.03 2.17
CA ASP A 433 -31.09 -2.46 2.32
C ASP A 433 -30.36 -2.75 3.62
N SER A 434 -30.87 -3.72 4.40
CA SER A 434 -30.24 -4.22 5.62
C SER A 434 -29.89 -3.16 6.68
N MET A 435 -30.48 -1.96 6.62
CA MET A 435 -30.08 -0.80 7.44
C MET A 435 -30.02 -1.11 8.95
N PHE A 436 -30.94 -1.91 9.46
CA PHE A 436 -31.01 -2.35 10.87
C PHE A 436 -30.96 -3.88 11.02
N SER A 437 -30.56 -4.60 9.98
CA SER A 437 -30.51 -6.06 10.06
C SER A 437 -29.58 -6.52 11.18
N ASN A 438 -30.00 -7.51 11.95
CA ASN A 438 -29.23 -8.15 13.03
C ASN A 438 -28.87 -7.22 14.22
N CYS A 439 -29.72 -6.20 14.50
CA CYS A 439 -29.64 -5.40 15.73
C CYS A 439 -30.39 -6.10 16.86
N ILE A 440 -29.92 -7.28 17.29
CA ILE A 440 -30.63 -8.25 18.13
C ILE A 440 -31.08 -7.76 19.50
N LYS A 441 -30.51 -6.64 20.00
CA LYS A 441 -30.92 -6.04 21.28
C LYS A 441 -31.87 -4.86 21.14
N LEU A 442 -32.14 -4.42 19.90
CA LEU A 442 -33.00 -3.28 19.63
C LEU A 442 -34.48 -3.67 19.90
N VAL A 443 -35.16 -2.85 20.71
CA VAL A 443 -36.53 -3.16 21.17
C VAL A 443 -37.57 -2.35 20.42
N THR A 444 -37.29 -1.07 20.19
CA THR A 444 -38.23 -0.15 19.53
C THR A 444 -37.50 0.71 18.50
N LEU A 445 -38.19 1.06 17.43
CA LEU A 445 -37.75 2.06 16.45
C LEU A 445 -38.86 3.07 16.19
N ASP A 446 -38.56 4.36 16.27
CA ASP A 446 -39.48 5.42 15.89
C ASP A 446 -39.06 6.04 14.56
N ILE A 447 -39.86 5.74 13.52
CA ILE A 447 -39.72 6.25 12.15
C ILE A 447 -40.88 7.18 11.80
N SER A 448 -41.56 7.78 12.77
CA SER A 448 -42.79 8.58 12.56
C SER A 448 -42.57 9.79 11.64
N ASN A 449 -41.33 10.34 11.61
CA ASN A 449 -40.97 11.48 10.78
C ASN A 449 -40.34 11.10 9.44
N TRP A 450 -40.32 9.81 9.08
CA TRP A 450 -39.66 9.38 7.85
C TRP A 450 -40.57 9.53 6.62
N ASP A 451 -40.02 10.13 5.57
CA ASP A 451 -40.58 10.16 4.24
C ASP A 451 -39.89 9.13 3.36
N THR A 452 -40.46 7.93 3.23
CA THR A 452 -39.87 6.81 2.49
C THR A 452 -40.33 6.71 1.04
N ARG A 453 -41.01 7.75 0.50
CA ARG A 453 -41.61 7.74 -0.84
C ARG A 453 -40.61 7.48 -1.97
N ARG A 454 -39.32 7.80 -1.78
CA ARG A 454 -38.25 7.60 -2.77
C ARG A 454 -37.47 6.31 -2.59
N VAL A 455 -37.68 5.59 -1.51
CA VAL A 455 -36.93 4.37 -1.22
C VAL A 455 -37.35 3.25 -2.18
N THR A 456 -36.41 2.76 -2.95
CA THR A 456 -36.61 1.69 -3.93
C THR A 456 -36.18 0.32 -3.40
N ASN A 457 -35.26 0.29 -2.43
CA ASN A 457 -34.72 -0.94 -1.85
C ASN A 457 -34.80 -0.92 -0.31
N MET A 458 -35.55 -1.84 0.26
CA MET A 458 -35.69 -2.11 1.69
C MET A 458 -35.51 -3.62 2.00
N GLU A 459 -34.76 -4.36 1.14
CA GLU A 459 -34.45 -5.78 1.40
C GLU A 459 -33.80 -5.93 2.77
N ASN A 460 -34.17 -6.96 3.53
CA ASN A 460 -33.62 -7.28 4.85
C ASN A 460 -33.60 -6.11 5.86
N MET A 461 -34.27 -4.98 5.62
CA MET A 461 -34.12 -3.73 6.37
C MET A 461 -34.18 -3.91 7.89
N PHE A 462 -35.08 -4.77 8.39
CA PHE A 462 -35.24 -5.09 9.81
C PHE A 462 -34.96 -6.57 10.13
N ALA A 463 -34.37 -7.31 9.20
CA ALA A 463 -34.18 -8.75 9.37
C ALA A 463 -33.40 -9.12 10.63
N GLN A 464 -33.70 -10.25 11.25
CA GLN A 464 -33.02 -10.82 12.42
C GLN A 464 -33.01 -9.92 13.69
N ASN A 465 -34.01 -9.05 13.83
CA ASN A 465 -34.20 -8.24 15.04
C ASN A 465 -35.11 -8.99 16.04
N GLU A 466 -34.53 -9.97 16.72
CA GLU A 466 -35.25 -10.90 17.60
C GLU A 466 -36.01 -10.22 18.75
N LYS A 467 -35.53 -9.08 19.25
CA LYS A 467 -36.14 -8.34 20.36
C LYS A 467 -37.04 -7.19 19.92
N LEU A 468 -37.08 -6.86 18.63
CA LEU A 468 -37.87 -5.74 18.12
C LEU A 468 -39.37 -6.01 18.27
N THR A 469 -40.05 -5.21 19.10
CA THR A 469 -41.46 -5.30 19.38
C THR A 469 -42.31 -4.27 18.66
N THR A 470 -41.74 -3.08 18.42
CA THR A 470 -42.51 -1.93 17.94
C THR A 470 -41.71 -1.12 16.92
N ILE A 471 -42.34 -0.86 15.78
CA ILE A 471 -41.94 0.14 14.81
C ILE A 471 -43.04 1.20 14.77
N THR A 472 -42.75 2.41 15.30
CA THR A 472 -43.70 3.51 15.31
C THR A 472 -43.52 4.33 14.02
N GLY A 473 -44.63 4.71 13.37
CA GLY A 473 -44.62 5.42 12.08
C GLY A 473 -45.16 4.55 10.95
N THR A 474 -45.05 5.04 9.72
CA THR A 474 -45.61 4.38 8.51
C THR A 474 -44.55 4.35 7.40
N LEU A 475 -44.34 3.19 6.82
CA LEU A 475 -43.52 3.02 5.62
C LEU A 475 -44.38 3.27 4.37
N ASP A 476 -44.03 4.25 3.59
CA ASP A 476 -44.62 4.50 2.27
C ASP A 476 -43.81 3.72 1.22
N LEU A 477 -44.46 2.71 0.63
CA LEU A 477 -43.81 1.74 -0.25
C LEU A 477 -44.05 2.01 -1.74
N ARG A 478 -44.52 3.21 -2.11
CA ARG A 478 -44.93 3.50 -3.50
C ARG A 478 -43.83 3.32 -4.55
N SER A 479 -42.58 3.54 -4.17
CA SER A 479 -41.42 3.35 -5.05
C SER A 479 -40.63 2.07 -4.74
N CYS A 480 -41.00 1.33 -3.70
CA CYS A 480 -40.25 0.20 -3.22
C CYS A 480 -40.46 -1.03 -4.12
N THR A 481 -39.43 -1.41 -4.84
CA THR A 481 -39.44 -2.59 -5.74
C THR A 481 -38.72 -3.80 -5.14
N LYS A 482 -37.87 -3.56 -4.13
CA LYS A 482 -37.07 -4.59 -3.44
C LYS A 482 -37.39 -4.54 -1.95
N TYR A 483 -38.06 -5.58 -1.44
CA TYR A 483 -38.49 -5.69 -0.04
C TYR A 483 -38.43 -7.14 0.46
N LYS A 484 -37.69 -8.00 -0.21
CA LYS A 484 -37.50 -9.40 0.16
C LYS A 484 -36.95 -9.50 1.58
N ASP A 485 -37.47 -10.44 2.37
CA ASP A 485 -36.98 -10.77 3.71
C ASP A 485 -36.92 -9.57 4.70
N MET A 486 -37.65 -8.46 4.42
CA MET A 486 -37.61 -7.22 5.19
C MET A 486 -37.77 -7.42 6.70
N PHE A 487 -38.60 -8.37 7.12
CA PHE A 487 -38.92 -8.66 8.54
C PHE A 487 -38.56 -10.09 8.97
N THR A 488 -37.77 -10.81 8.19
CA THR A 488 -37.32 -12.17 8.53
C THR A 488 -36.70 -12.18 9.94
N GLY A 489 -37.13 -13.05 10.83
CA GLY A 489 -36.61 -13.16 12.20
C GLY A 489 -37.10 -12.10 13.18
N CYS A 490 -38.00 -11.19 12.79
CA CYS A 490 -38.67 -10.23 13.72
C CYS A 490 -39.82 -10.90 14.49
N ASN A 491 -39.51 -11.96 15.25
CA ASN A 491 -40.53 -12.83 15.85
C ASN A 491 -41.40 -12.11 16.88
N ARG A 492 -40.86 -11.08 17.56
CA ARG A 492 -41.57 -10.32 18.60
C ARG A 492 -42.28 -9.08 18.10
N LEU A 493 -42.11 -8.71 16.81
CA LEU A 493 -42.80 -7.56 16.23
C LEU A 493 -44.29 -7.72 16.32
N THR A 494 -44.95 -6.74 16.92
CA THR A 494 -46.41 -6.78 17.14
C THR A 494 -47.17 -6.23 15.96
N MET A 495 -46.69 -5.12 15.37
CA MET A 495 -47.39 -4.41 14.33
C MET A 495 -46.43 -3.55 13.50
N VAL A 496 -46.74 -3.40 12.21
CA VAL A 496 -46.13 -2.39 11.31
C VAL A 496 -47.22 -1.72 10.48
N LYS A 497 -47.09 -0.40 10.31
CA LYS A 497 -47.98 0.38 9.42
C LYS A 497 -47.27 0.60 8.08
N VAL A 498 -47.98 0.29 7.01
CA VAL A 498 -47.49 0.48 5.62
C VAL A 498 -48.57 1.18 4.79
N LYS A 499 -48.15 1.86 3.74
CA LYS A 499 -49.07 2.39 2.72
C LYS A 499 -48.49 2.24 1.32
N ASN A 500 -49.36 2.35 0.31
CA ASN A 500 -48.99 2.22 -1.11
C ASN A 500 -48.18 0.92 -1.37
N LEU A 501 -48.77 -0.22 -1.00
CA LEU A 501 -48.16 -1.53 -1.21
C LEU A 501 -47.76 -1.74 -2.68
N PRO A 502 -46.54 -2.28 -2.96
CA PRO A 502 -46.08 -2.53 -4.33
C PRO A 502 -46.83 -3.73 -4.99
N THR A 503 -47.47 -4.58 -4.19
CA THR A 503 -48.24 -5.76 -4.60
C THR A 503 -49.46 -5.91 -3.70
N ASP A 504 -50.29 -6.94 -3.91
CA ASP A 504 -51.33 -7.29 -2.95
C ASP A 504 -50.73 -7.66 -1.59
N ILE A 505 -51.56 -7.55 -0.54
CA ILE A 505 -51.12 -7.76 0.85
C ILE A 505 -50.54 -9.15 1.11
N ASN A 506 -51.06 -10.21 0.45
CA ASN A 506 -50.57 -11.56 0.68
C ASN A 506 -49.18 -11.77 0.07
N THR A 507 -49.00 -11.29 -1.17
CA THR A 507 -47.69 -11.31 -1.86
C THR A 507 -46.67 -10.48 -1.09
N PHE A 508 -47.05 -9.28 -0.61
CA PHE A 508 -46.20 -8.46 0.22
C PHE A 508 -45.74 -9.22 1.48
N CYS A 509 -46.69 -9.74 2.26
CA CYS A 509 -46.38 -10.45 3.51
C CYS A 509 -45.52 -11.69 3.30
N SER A 510 -45.77 -12.44 2.24
CA SER A 510 -44.97 -13.63 1.88
C SER A 510 -43.54 -13.26 1.52
N THR A 511 -43.34 -12.21 0.74
CA THR A 511 -42.03 -11.75 0.27
C THR A 511 -41.24 -11.07 1.40
N ALA A 512 -41.87 -10.19 2.17
CA ALA A 512 -41.29 -9.47 3.29
C ALA A 512 -41.11 -10.34 4.56
N LYS A 513 -41.63 -11.57 4.56
CA LYS A 513 -41.58 -12.53 5.70
C LYS A 513 -42.18 -11.98 6.98
N ILE A 514 -43.40 -11.48 6.90
CA ILE A 514 -44.19 -11.00 8.05
C ILE A 514 -45.60 -11.62 8.06
N ASP A 515 -46.12 -11.91 9.25
CA ASP A 515 -47.49 -12.36 9.40
C ASP A 515 -48.48 -11.23 9.02
N LYS A 516 -49.46 -11.54 8.18
CA LYS A 516 -50.44 -10.59 7.71
C LYS A 516 -51.22 -9.92 8.87
N SER A 517 -51.43 -10.62 9.98
CA SER A 517 -52.10 -10.08 11.16
C SER A 517 -51.36 -8.93 11.83
N LYS A 518 -50.07 -8.82 11.55
CA LYS A 518 -49.17 -7.75 12.07
C LYS A 518 -49.06 -6.53 11.13
N VAL A 519 -49.68 -6.57 9.94
CA VAL A 519 -49.57 -5.49 8.94
C VAL A 519 -50.85 -4.68 8.91
N ILE A 520 -50.73 -3.39 9.16
CA ILE A 520 -51.80 -2.41 9.00
C ILE A 520 -51.56 -1.58 7.75
N VAL A 521 -52.42 -1.72 6.76
CA VAL A 521 -52.40 -0.86 5.57
C VAL A 521 -53.19 0.41 5.87
N VAL A 522 -52.50 1.54 5.83
CA VAL A 522 -53.13 2.87 6.02
C VAL A 522 -53.35 3.57 4.68
N ALA A 523 -54.31 4.48 4.65
CA ALA A 523 -54.63 5.24 3.44
C ALA A 523 -53.51 6.21 3.03
#